data_e332ceafd3c12590f4562a33db03489a
#
_entry.id   e332ceafd3c12590f4562a33db03489a
#
_cell.length_a   1.000
_cell.length_b   1.000
_cell.length_c   1.000
_cell.angle_alpha   90.00
_cell.angle_beta   90.00
_cell.angle_gamma   90.00
#
_symmetry.space_group_name_H-M   'P 1'
#
loop_
_entity.id
_entity.type
_entity.pdbx_description
1 polymer ?
#
loop_
_entity_poly.entity_id
_entity_poly.type
_entity_poly.pdbx_seq_one_letter_code
_entity_poly.pdbx_strand_id
1 'polypeptide(L)'
;MKTNIVIIGGGPSGLLLSRLLSLGGIDNIVLEKQSQEHVIGRIRAGVLESGTIEMLKKAGISSRLEKEGFKHDGIQLSFKNHGFRINLKKLTNKHVTVYGQTEVTKDLYEIIQKENGTIINNAEEVLPREIDTENPYVTFKKNGVETKINCDFIVGCDGYHGISRSTIPKNIITTHERVYPFGWLGILSETSPVSDELIYANHGSGFALASMRNQNLSRYYIQTSLNDKIEDWPDKKFWNELKRRLPTEAADTIITGHSIEKSIAPLRSFVCEPMSWKKLFLVGDAAHIVPPTGAKGLNLAVSDVYYLHRAFRQFYEFQINDDLDKYSSKALSRVWKAIRFSWWMTTTFHKFPNQTSFDQRIQDSELEYLENSVASQTVLAENYVGLPY
;
A
#
# COMPACT_ATOMS: atom_id res chain seq x y z
N MET A 1 24.16 -6.31 20.99
CA MET A 1 23.40 -7.40 20.32
C MET A 1 24.01 -7.67 18.94
N LYS A 2 23.80 -8.85 18.36
CA LYS A 2 24.23 -9.18 16.97
C LYS A 2 23.13 -9.98 16.27
N THR A 3 22.95 -9.73 14.99
CA THR A 3 22.01 -10.46 14.11
C THR A 3 22.52 -10.40 12.67
N ASN A 4 21.95 -11.17 11.73
CA ASN A 4 22.29 -11.00 10.32
C ASN A 4 21.63 -9.72 9.75
N ILE A 5 20.37 -9.49 10.02
CA ILE A 5 19.61 -8.37 9.41
C ILE A 5 18.88 -7.59 10.51
N VAL A 6 19.04 -6.26 10.51
CA VAL A 6 18.18 -5.36 11.27
C VAL A 6 17.14 -4.76 10.34
N ILE A 7 15.87 -4.90 10.70
CA ILE A 7 14.71 -4.34 9.99
C ILE A 7 14.18 -3.15 10.79
N ILE A 8 14.16 -1.96 10.19
CA ILE A 8 13.65 -0.74 10.82
C ILE A 8 12.23 -0.50 10.31
N GLY A 9 11.23 -0.65 11.18
CA GLY A 9 9.81 -0.52 10.93
C GLY A 9 9.05 -1.84 11.06
N GLY A 10 8.12 -1.90 12.02
CA GLY A 10 7.22 -3.02 12.33
C GLY A 10 5.88 -2.96 11.58
N GLY A 11 5.84 -2.30 10.43
CA GLY A 11 4.70 -2.35 9.51
C GLY A 11 4.63 -3.68 8.74
N PRO A 12 3.58 -3.87 7.89
CA PRO A 12 3.35 -5.16 7.22
C PRO A 12 4.54 -5.63 6.37
N SER A 13 5.28 -4.73 5.73
CA SER A 13 6.45 -5.11 4.92
C SER A 13 7.63 -5.59 5.77
N GLY A 14 7.95 -4.88 6.87
CA GLY A 14 9.03 -5.28 7.77
C GLY A 14 8.74 -6.59 8.47
N LEU A 15 7.51 -6.77 8.95
CA LEU A 15 7.08 -8.02 9.58
C LEU A 15 7.04 -9.20 8.60
N LEU A 16 6.55 -8.98 7.36
CA LEU A 16 6.54 -10.01 6.34
C LEU A 16 7.97 -10.43 5.97
N LEU A 17 8.88 -9.47 5.79
CA LEU A 17 10.28 -9.75 5.53
C LEU A 17 10.91 -10.55 6.70
N SER A 18 10.71 -10.08 7.93
CA SER A 18 11.19 -10.77 9.14
C SER A 18 10.72 -12.22 9.18
N ARG A 19 9.43 -12.44 8.99
CA ARG A 19 8.84 -13.78 8.98
C ARG A 19 9.49 -14.70 7.93
N LEU A 20 9.62 -14.21 6.70
CA LEU A 20 10.21 -14.99 5.60
C LEU A 20 11.69 -15.28 5.79
N LEU A 21 12.46 -14.34 6.36
CA LEU A 21 13.86 -14.54 6.71
C LEU A 21 13.99 -15.62 7.79
N SER A 22 13.18 -15.55 8.84
CA SER A 22 13.18 -16.56 9.92
C SER A 22 12.84 -17.96 9.40
N LEU A 23 11.88 -18.09 8.47
CA LEU A 23 11.60 -19.36 7.79
C LEU A 23 12.79 -19.90 6.98
N GLY A 24 13.66 -19.01 6.51
CA GLY A 24 14.91 -19.36 5.81
C GLY A 24 16.11 -19.54 6.76
N GLY A 25 15.92 -19.51 8.08
CA GLY A 25 17.02 -19.64 9.06
C GLY A 25 17.95 -18.42 9.13
N ILE A 26 17.50 -17.26 8.67
CA ILE A 26 18.28 -16.01 8.68
C ILE A 26 17.86 -15.18 9.89
N ASP A 27 18.80 -14.97 10.81
CA ASP A 27 18.55 -14.21 12.04
C ASP A 27 18.22 -12.74 11.74
N ASN A 28 17.17 -12.25 12.37
CA ASN A 28 16.77 -10.86 12.17
C ASN A 28 16.11 -10.25 13.41
N ILE A 29 16.16 -8.94 13.51
CA ILE A 29 15.53 -8.16 14.58
C ILE A 29 14.73 -7.02 13.93
N VAL A 30 13.46 -6.89 14.32
CA VAL A 30 12.60 -5.77 13.91
C VAL A 30 12.61 -4.71 15.00
N LEU A 31 12.90 -3.46 14.61
CA LEU A 31 12.80 -2.28 15.47
C LEU A 31 11.57 -1.46 15.05
N GLU A 32 10.61 -1.29 15.96
CA GLU A 32 9.41 -0.50 15.74
C GLU A 32 9.35 0.68 16.73
N LYS A 33 9.14 1.87 16.21
CA LYS A 33 9.09 3.11 17.00
C LYS A 33 7.86 3.17 17.92
N GLN A 34 6.75 2.59 17.50
CA GLN A 34 5.47 2.65 18.21
C GLN A 34 5.24 1.38 19.04
N SER A 35 4.22 1.42 19.91
CA SER A 35 3.73 0.21 20.57
C SER A 35 3.05 -0.71 19.57
N GLN A 36 2.94 -2.00 19.90
CA GLN A 36 2.21 -2.97 19.10
C GLN A 36 0.76 -2.56 18.91
N GLU A 37 0.09 -2.12 19.97
CA GLU A 37 -1.31 -1.69 19.95
C GLU A 37 -1.52 -0.53 18.96
N HIS A 38 -0.59 0.43 18.93
CA HIS A 38 -0.63 1.53 17.97
C HIS A 38 -0.52 1.03 16.52
N VAL A 39 0.42 0.11 16.25
CA VAL A 39 0.65 -0.41 14.89
C VAL A 39 -0.56 -1.21 14.39
N ILE A 40 -1.11 -2.10 15.21
CA ILE A 40 -2.28 -2.92 14.85
C ILE A 40 -3.61 -2.15 14.93
N GLY A 41 -3.65 -0.99 15.58
CA GLY A 41 -4.83 -0.13 15.65
C GLY A 41 -5.02 0.78 14.43
N ARG A 42 -4.03 0.92 13.55
CA ARG A 42 -4.11 1.80 12.37
C ARG A 42 -4.95 1.18 11.27
N ILE A 43 -6.16 1.68 11.08
CA ILE A 43 -7.06 1.22 10.02
C ILE A 43 -6.55 1.69 8.66
N ARG A 44 -6.23 0.74 7.78
CA ARG A 44 -5.82 0.99 6.40
C ARG A 44 -6.53 0.05 5.45
N ALA A 45 -6.67 0.49 4.19
CA ALA A 45 -7.24 -0.34 3.12
C ALA A 45 -6.37 -1.59 2.88
N GLY A 46 -7.03 -2.65 2.46
CA GLY A 46 -6.36 -3.88 2.07
C GLY A 46 -7.08 -4.49 0.88
N VAL A 47 -6.67 -4.12 -0.33
CA VAL A 47 -7.02 -4.83 -1.57
C VAL A 47 -5.78 -5.58 -2.00
N LEU A 48 -5.80 -6.90 -1.82
CA LEU A 48 -4.63 -7.75 -2.02
C LEU A 48 -4.63 -8.34 -3.43
N GLU A 49 -3.51 -8.17 -4.12
CA GLU A 49 -3.21 -8.83 -5.39
C GLU A 49 -2.89 -10.32 -5.19
N SER A 50 -3.02 -11.12 -6.23
CA SER A 50 -2.71 -12.55 -6.20
C SER A 50 -1.29 -12.84 -5.70
N GLY A 51 -0.28 -12.06 -6.16
CA GLY A 51 1.11 -12.22 -5.70
C GLY A 51 1.29 -11.93 -4.21
N THR A 52 0.56 -10.93 -3.68
CA THR A 52 0.55 -10.65 -2.24
C THR A 52 -0.01 -11.82 -1.46
N ILE A 53 -1.13 -12.40 -1.88
CA ILE A 53 -1.74 -13.58 -1.26
C ILE A 53 -0.76 -14.76 -1.24
N GLU A 54 -0.06 -15.00 -2.34
CA GLU A 54 0.97 -16.04 -2.43
C GLU A 54 2.10 -15.84 -1.42
N MET A 55 2.53 -14.58 -1.22
CA MET A 55 3.57 -14.27 -0.23
C MET A 55 3.08 -14.47 1.21
N LEU A 56 1.82 -14.10 1.51
CA LEU A 56 1.22 -14.36 2.83
C LEU A 56 1.04 -15.86 3.08
N LYS A 57 0.71 -16.66 2.05
CA LYS A 57 0.70 -18.12 2.14
C LYS A 57 2.08 -18.69 2.45
N LYS A 58 3.13 -18.24 1.77
CA LYS A 58 4.52 -18.61 2.05
C LYS A 58 4.94 -18.25 3.48
N ALA A 59 4.45 -17.13 4.00
CA ALA A 59 4.67 -16.71 5.38
C ALA A 59 3.88 -17.53 6.43
N GLY A 60 2.94 -18.39 5.98
CA GLY A 60 2.12 -19.23 6.87
C GLY A 60 0.97 -18.50 7.55
N ILE A 61 0.49 -17.37 7.00
CA ILE A 61 -0.57 -16.53 7.59
C ILE A 61 -1.81 -16.42 6.68
N SER A 62 -2.09 -17.43 5.86
CA SER A 62 -3.25 -17.36 4.95
C SER A 62 -4.58 -17.86 5.55
N SER A 63 -4.57 -18.54 6.68
CA SER A 63 -5.76 -19.21 7.22
C SER A 63 -6.93 -18.26 7.51
N ARG A 64 -6.67 -17.13 8.18
CA ARG A 64 -7.70 -16.10 8.41
C ARG A 64 -8.06 -15.38 7.12
N LEU A 65 -7.07 -15.04 6.29
CA LEU A 65 -7.29 -14.44 4.96
C LEU A 65 -8.24 -15.29 4.09
N GLU A 66 -8.06 -16.60 4.06
CA GLU A 66 -8.90 -17.51 3.27
C GLU A 66 -10.34 -17.62 3.80
N LYS A 67 -10.51 -17.48 5.12
CA LYS A 67 -11.80 -17.56 5.79
C LYS A 67 -12.56 -16.23 5.80
N GLU A 68 -11.85 -15.11 6.02
CA GLU A 68 -12.44 -13.81 6.31
C GLU A 68 -12.27 -12.82 5.16
N GLY A 69 -11.40 -13.10 4.18
CA GLY A 69 -11.17 -12.23 3.04
C GLY A 69 -12.28 -12.29 2.00
N PHE A 70 -12.67 -11.14 1.45
CA PHE A 70 -13.71 -11.02 0.44
C PHE A 70 -13.09 -11.04 -0.95
N LYS A 71 -13.41 -12.03 -1.76
CA LYS A 71 -12.95 -12.13 -3.15
C LYS A 71 -13.79 -11.24 -4.05
N HIS A 72 -13.13 -10.36 -4.78
CA HIS A 72 -13.77 -9.51 -5.79
C HIS A 72 -13.33 -10.00 -7.17
N ASP A 73 -14.27 -10.56 -7.91
CA ASP A 73 -14.07 -11.01 -9.29
C ASP A 73 -14.14 -9.88 -10.32
N GLY A 74 -14.49 -8.68 -9.87
CA GLY A 74 -14.60 -7.47 -10.69
C GLY A 74 -14.44 -6.18 -9.90
N ILE A 75 -14.53 -5.09 -10.63
CA ILE A 75 -14.68 -3.73 -10.11
C ILE A 75 -15.74 -3.00 -10.94
N GLN A 76 -16.42 -2.05 -10.34
CA GLN A 76 -17.37 -1.17 -11.04
C GLN A 76 -16.71 0.18 -11.30
N LEU A 77 -16.85 0.66 -12.53
CA LEU A 77 -16.44 1.99 -12.95
C LEU A 77 -17.69 2.79 -13.30
N SER A 78 -17.67 4.09 -13.03
CA SER A 78 -18.83 4.95 -13.32
C SER A 78 -18.37 6.31 -13.85
N PHE A 79 -19.09 6.82 -14.85
CA PHE A 79 -19.00 8.18 -15.37
C PHE A 79 -20.37 8.62 -15.90
N LYS A 80 -20.65 9.92 -15.89
CA LYS A 80 -21.96 10.45 -16.30
C LYS A 80 -23.15 9.76 -15.60
N ASN A 81 -22.98 9.39 -14.33
CA ASN A 81 -23.94 8.64 -13.50
C ASN A 81 -24.33 7.25 -14.05
N HIS A 82 -23.60 6.74 -15.04
CA HIS A 82 -23.74 5.40 -15.58
C HIS A 82 -22.60 4.51 -15.06
N GLY A 83 -22.93 3.28 -14.65
CA GLY A 83 -21.97 2.30 -14.13
C GLY A 83 -21.81 1.13 -15.09
N PHE A 84 -20.55 0.63 -15.23
CA PHE A 84 -20.24 -0.61 -15.92
C PHE A 84 -19.20 -1.43 -15.13
N ARG A 85 -19.22 -2.75 -15.32
CA ARG A 85 -18.38 -3.65 -14.55
C ARG A 85 -17.25 -4.23 -15.39
N ILE A 86 -16.02 -4.16 -14.88
CA ILE A 86 -14.86 -4.87 -15.42
C ILE A 86 -14.76 -6.22 -14.70
N ASN A 87 -14.90 -7.31 -15.44
CA ASN A 87 -14.81 -8.67 -14.91
C ASN A 87 -13.35 -9.15 -14.88
N LEU A 88 -12.66 -8.90 -13.77
CA LEU A 88 -11.25 -9.26 -13.57
C LEU A 88 -11.02 -10.76 -13.75
N LYS A 89 -11.90 -11.59 -13.16
CA LYS A 89 -11.81 -13.04 -13.20
C LYS A 89 -11.91 -13.60 -14.62
N LYS A 90 -12.85 -13.08 -15.41
CA LYS A 90 -13.03 -13.50 -16.82
C LYS A 90 -11.83 -13.12 -17.67
N LEU A 91 -11.26 -11.92 -17.45
CA LEU A 91 -10.19 -11.37 -18.29
C LEU A 91 -8.80 -11.93 -17.95
N THR A 92 -8.55 -12.25 -16.67
CA THR A 92 -7.19 -12.61 -16.20
C THR A 92 -7.10 -13.96 -15.51
N ASN A 93 -8.23 -14.63 -15.30
CA ASN A 93 -8.37 -15.81 -14.43
C ASN A 93 -7.92 -15.59 -12.98
N LYS A 94 -7.85 -14.32 -12.55
CA LYS A 94 -7.47 -13.89 -11.20
C LYS A 94 -8.54 -12.99 -10.60
N HIS A 95 -8.48 -12.80 -9.28
CA HIS A 95 -9.30 -11.86 -8.52
C HIS A 95 -8.42 -11.06 -7.56
N VAL A 96 -8.96 -10.02 -6.97
CA VAL A 96 -8.36 -9.38 -5.79
C VAL A 96 -9.12 -9.82 -4.55
N THR A 97 -8.46 -9.73 -3.39
CA THR A 97 -9.11 -10.06 -2.12
C THR A 97 -9.08 -8.85 -1.19
N VAL A 98 -10.24 -8.44 -0.70
CA VAL A 98 -10.31 -7.43 0.35
C VAL A 98 -10.05 -8.11 1.70
N TYR A 99 -8.93 -7.75 2.31
CA TYR A 99 -8.53 -8.15 3.65
C TYR A 99 -7.69 -7.01 4.23
N GLY A 100 -8.14 -6.44 5.33
CA GLY A 100 -7.55 -5.21 5.86
C GLY A 100 -6.05 -5.32 6.11
N GLN A 101 -5.29 -4.28 5.78
CA GLN A 101 -3.86 -4.23 6.10
C GLN A 101 -3.60 -4.41 7.61
N THR A 102 -4.52 -3.93 8.44
CA THR A 102 -4.51 -4.13 9.91
C THR A 102 -4.52 -5.60 10.26
N GLU A 103 -5.37 -6.40 9.60
CA GLU A 103 -5.47 -7.83 9.85
C GLU A 103 -4.20 -8.58 9.39
N VAL A 104 -3.65 -8.23 8.22
CA VAL A 104 -2.36 -8.76 7.77
C VAL A 104 -1.26 -8.46 8.79
N THR A 105 -1.22 -7.24 9.31
CA THR A 105 -0.21 -6.82 10.30
C THR A 105 -0.37 -7.59 11.60
N LYS A 106 -1.61 -7.78 12.06
CA LYS A 106 -1.94 -8.55 13.26
C LYS A 106 -1.52 -10.02 13.14
N ASP A 107 -1.87 -10.66 12.03
CA ASP A 107 -1.50 -12.05 11.75
C ASP A 107 0.02 -12.24 11.75
N LEU A 108 0.77 -11.28 11.19
CA LEU A 108 2.23 -11.29 11.19
C LEU A 108 2.83 -11.12 12.59
N TYR A 109 2.30 -10.21 13.40
CA TYR A 109 2.73 -10.07 14.81
C TYR A 109 2.51 -11.36 15.58
N GLU A 110 1.31 -11.95 15.49
CA GLU A 110 0.93 -13.17 16.20
C GLU A 110 1.86 -14.35 15.85
N ILE A 111 2.15 -14.57 14.55
CA ILE A 111 3.00 -15.70 14.15
C ILE A 111 4.46 -15.48 14.53
N ILE A 112 5.00 -14.25 14.40
CA ILE A 112 6.38 -13.95 14.78
C ILE A 112 6.57 -14.13 16.29
N GLN A 113 5.63 -13.65 17.11
CA GLN A 113 5.68 -13.82 18.56
C GLN A 113 5.56 -15.28 18.98
N LYS A 114 4.63 -16.03 18.35
CA LYS A 114 4.45 -17.46 18.61
C LYS A 114 5.71 -18.28 18.35
N GLU A 115 6.51 -17.86 17.37
CA GLU A 115 7.76 -18.55 17.00
C GLU A 115 9.01 -17.88 17.61
N ASN A 116 8.83 -17.06 18.64
CA ASN A 116 9.91 -16.38 19.37
C ASN A 116 10.79 -15.46 18.50
N GLY A 117 10.25 -14.92 17.39
CA GLY A 117 10.93 -13.89 16.61
C GLY A 117 11.06 -12.58 17.39
N THR A 118 12.11 -11.83 17.12
CA THR A 118 12.44 -10.63 17.89
C THR A 118 11.86 -9.35 17.27
N ILE A 119 10.84 -8.79 17.92
CA ILE A 119 10.29 -7.46 17.63
C ILE A 119 10.50 -6.56 18.85
N ILE A 120 11.25 -5.47 18.67
CA ILE A 120 11.50 -4.47 19.72
C ILE A 120 10.59 -3.27 19.43
N ASN A 121 9.46 -3.22 20.11
CA ASN A 121 8.55 -2.07 20.08
C ASN A 121 9.06 -0.95 21.00
N ASN A 122 8.60 0.29 20.75
CA ASN A 122 9.04 1.51 21.42
C ASN A 122 10.55 1.73 21.29
N ALA A 123 11.11 1.42 20.11
CA ALA A 123 12.48 1.71 19.76
C ALA A 123 12.59 3.16 19.25
N GLU A 124 13.10 4.04 20.07
CA GLU A 124 13.26 5.45 19.78
C GLU A 124 14.65 5.77 19.23
N GLU A 125 14.82 6.88 18.54
CA GLU A 125 16.09 7.36 18.00
C GLU A 125 16.86 6.30 17.24
N VAL A 126 16.16 5.50 16.43
CA VAL A 126 16.77 4.45 15.61
C VAL A 126 17.67 5.08 14.54
N LEU A 127 18.96 4.71 14.52
CA LEU A 127 19.93 5.29 13.59
C LEU A 127 20.79 4.19 12.95
N PRO A 128 20.72 4.01 11.61
CA PRO A 128 21.69 3.22 10.86
C PRO A 128 23.08 3.89 10.90
N ARG A 129 24.11 3.09 11.06
CA ARG A 129 25.50 3.53 11.18
C ARG A 129 26.42 2.65 10.35
N GLU A 130 27.49 3.23 9.83
CA GLU A 130 28.56 2.54 9.10
C GLU A 130 28.03 1.63 7.97
N ILE A 131 26.96 2.08 7.30
CA ILE A 131 26.29 1.32 6.23
C ILE A 131 27.16 1.14 4.98
N ASP A 132 28.25 1.88 4.85
CA ASP A 132 29.23 1.84 3.76
C ASP A 132 30.46 1.00 4.10
N THR A 133 30.48 0.35 5.27
CA THR A 133 31.55 -0.55 5.73
C THR A 133 31.09 -2.01 5.76
N GLU A 134 32.01 -2.92 6.08
CA GLU A 134 31.68 -4.33 6.28
C GLU A 134 31.05 -4.63 7.65
N ASN A 135 30.98 -3.65 8.55
CA ASN A 135 30.47 -3.81 9.91
C ASN A 135 29.35 -2.81 10.25
N PRO A 136 28.26 -2.78 9.49
CA PRO A 136 27.17 -1.89 9.77
C PRO A 136 26.50 -2.24 11.11
N TYR A 137 25.89 -1.23 11.73
CA TYR A 137 25.14 -1.43 12.96
C TYR A 137 24.00 -0.43 13.07
N VAL A 138 23.05 -0.72 13.96
CA VAL A 138 21.96 0.18 14.31
C VAL A 138 22.04 0.51 15.79
N THR A 139 21.92 1.80 16.13
CA THR A 139 21.67 2.24 17.52
C THR A 139 20.22 2.63 17.68
N PHE A 140 19.67 2.39 18.87
CA PHE A 140 18.34 2.84 19.26
C PHE A 140 18.26 3.04 20.76
N LYS A 141 17.26 3.79 21.23
CA LYS A 141 16.95 3.94 22.65
C LYS A 141 15.66 3.20 22.98
N LYS A 142 15.62 2.56 24.14
CA LYS A 142 14.42 2.03 24.75
C LYS A 142 14.44 2.31 26.24
N ASN A 143 13.39 2.95 26.75
CA ASN A 143 13.32 3.38 28.14
C ASN A 143 14.55 4.20 28.58
N GLY A 144 15.06 5.06 27.70
CA GLY A 144 16.24 5.90 27.94
C GLY A 144 17.60 5.18 27.83
N VAL A 145 17.61 3.86 27.64
CA VAL A 145 18.86 3.07 27.49
C VAL A 145 19.20 2.93 26.02
N GLU A 146 20.42 3.37 25.64
CA GLU A 146 20.94 3.19 24.29
C GLU A 146 21.46 1.77 24.10
N THR A 147 21.09 1.17 22.98
CA THR A 147 21.48 -0.18 22.60
C THR A 147 22.06 -0.19 21.19
N LYS A 148 23.16 -0.94 20.98
CA LYS A 148 23.79 -1.18 19.67
C LYS A 148 23.50 -2.61 19.20
N ILE A 149 23.10 -2.76 17.92
CA ILE A 149 22.95 -4.05 17.24
C ILE A 149 23.89 -4.08 16.04
N ASN A 150 24.90 -4.95 16.06
CA ASN A 150 25.76 -5.21 14.91
C ASN A 150 25.02 -6.17 13.95
N CYS A 151 25.16 -5.94 12.65
CA CYS A 151 24.47 -6.75 11.64
C CYS A 151 25.28 -6.81 10.34
N ASP A 152 24.87 -7.67 9.43
CA ASP A 152 25.45 -7.74 8.08
C ASP A 152 24.75 -6.76 7.13
N PHE A 153 23.42 -6.58 7.31
CA PHE A 153 22.60 -5.70 6.49
C PHE A 153 21.54 -4.98 7.31
N ILE A 154 21.05 -3.83 6.79
CA ILE A 154 19.97 -3.03 7.36
C ILE A 154 18.88 -2.88 6.30
N VAL A 155 17.61 -3.06 6.70
CA VAL A 155 16.46 -2.87 5.83
C VAL A 155 15.53 -1.82 6.41
N GLY A 156 15.35 -0.71 5.68
CA GLY A 156 14.41 0.36 6.01
C GLY A 156 13.01 0.05 5.50
N CYS A 157 12.11 -0.32 6.44
CA CYS A 157 10.66 -0.48 6.24
C CYS A 157 9.89 0.60 7.04
N ASP A 158 10.53 1.74 7.32
CA ASP A 158 10.14 2.77 8.29
C ASP A 158 9.24 3.86 7.70
N GLY A 159 8.73 3.63 6.50
CA GLY A 159 7.76 4.50 5.84
C GLY A 159 8.36 5.81 5.30
N TYR A 160 7.50 6.67 4.78
CA TYR A 160 7.93 7.89 4.09
C TYR A 160 8.74 8.84 4.97
N HIS A 161 8.39 8.94 6.24
CA HIS A 161 9.05 9.82 7.22
C HIS A 161 10.13 9.11 8.04
N GLY A 162 10.52 7.91 7.63
CA GLY A 162 11.56 7.14 8.29
C GLY A 162 12.96 7.72 8.08
N ILE A 163 13.91 7.26 8.92
CA ILE A 163 15.29 7.72 8.90
C ILE A 163 16.11 7.03 7.78
N SER A 164 15.73 5.80 7.40
CA SER A 164 16.54 4.95 6.54
C SER A 164 16.91 5.61 5.21
N ARG A 165 15.92 6.19 4.51
CA ARG A 165 16.18 6.87 3.23
C ARG A 165 17.12 8.05 3.37
N SER A 166 17.00 8.84 4.43
CA SER A 166 17.85 10.01 4.67
C SER A 166 19.28 9.67 5.08
N THR A 167 19.56 8.40 5.39
CA THR A 167 20.91 7.91 5.66
C THR A 167 21.72 7.73 4.35
N ILE A 168 21.06 7.57 3.21
CA ILE A 168 21.73 7.52 1.91
C ILE A 168 22.22 8.93 1.56
N PRO A 169 23.49 9.09 1.14
CA PRO A 169 24.03 10.38 0.78
C PRO A 169 23.22 11.08 -0.34
N LYS A 170 23.00 12.39 -0.18
CA LYS A 170 22.19 13.19 -1.12
C LYS A 170 22.69 13.18 -2.57
N ASN A 171 23.97 12.99 -2.78
CA ASN A 171 24.57 12.90 -4.11
C ASN A 171 24.39 11.52 -4.77
N ILE A 172 23.92 10.53 -4.04
CA ILE A 172 23.64 9.16 -4.53
C ILE A 172 22.15 9.01 -4.89
N ILE A 173 21.27 9.61 -4.07
CA ILE A 173 19.83 9.40 -4.19
C ILE A 173 19.19 10.47 -5.07
N THR A 174 18.36 10.03 -6.02
CA THR A 174 17.46 10.90 -6.79
C THR A 174 16.02 10.63 -6.35
N THR A 175 15.20 11.68 -6.25
CA THR A 175 13.79 11.55 -5.89
C THR A 175 12.91 12.10 -6.99
N HIS A 176 11.84 11.38 -7.30
CA HIS A 176 10.80 11.76 -8.23
C HIS A 176 9.49 11.90 -7.45
N GLU A 177 8.91 13.09 -7.44
CA GLU A 177 7.69 13.36 -6.67
C GLU A 177 6.66 14.11 -7.49
N ARG A 178 5.40 13.73 -7.30
CA ARG A 178 4.22 14.46 -7.78
C ARG A 178 3.20 14.54 -6.66
N VAL A 179 2.91 15.75 -6.19
CA VAL A 179 1.81 16.03 -5.28
C VAL A 179 0.57 16.37 -6.10
N TYR A 180 -0.56 15.75 -5.80
CA TYR A 180 -1.82 16.04 -6.47
C TYR A 180 -2.53 17.21 -5.78
N PRO A 181 -3.21 18.11 -6.53
CA PRO A 181 -3.80 19.34 -5.98
C PRO A 181 -5.16 19.10 -5.29
N PHE A 182 -5.37 17.90 -4.76
CA PHE A 182 -6.57 17.50 -4.05
C PHE A 182 -6.28 16.39 -3.04
N GLY A 183 -7.20 16.17 -2.13
CA GLY A 183 -7.17 15.08 -1.16
C GLY A 183 -8.38 14.16 -1.28
N TRP A 184 -8.36 13.09 -0.52
CA TRP A 184 -9.50 12.21 -0.29
C TRP A 184 -10.04 12.44 1.12
N LEU A 185 -11.27 12.94 1.20
CA LEU A 185 -12.06 12.87 2.42
C LEU A 185 -12.66 11.47 2.51
N GLY A 186 -12.23 10.71 3.50
CA GLY A 186 -12.70 9.36 3.74
C GLY A 186 -13.48 9.25 5.03
N ILE A 187 -14.56 8.46 5.02
CA ILE A 187 -15.28 8.03 6.22
C ILE A 187 -15.26 6.52 6.35
N LEU A 188 -15.27 6.05 7.59
CA LEU A 188 -15.58 4.68 7.96
C LEU A 188 -16.93 4.70 8.69
N SER A 189 -17.86 3.84 8.30
CA SER A 189 -19.21 3.78 8.89
C SER A 189 -19.65 2.35 9.09
N GLU A 190 -20.30 2.08 10.23
CA GLU A 190 -20.93 0.79 10.54
C GLU A 190 -22.24 0.63 9.77
N THR A 191 -22.14 0.62 8.45
CA THR A 191 -23.24 0.41 7.52
C THR A 191 -22.91 -0.71 6.57
N SER A 192 -23.92 -1.44 6.12
CA SER A 192 -23.74 -2.43 5.05
C SER A 192 -23.19 -1.76 3.79
N PRO A 193 -22.22 -2.37 3.09
CA PRO A 193 -21.67 -1.83 1.85
C PRO A 193 -22.75 -1.71 0.77
N VAL A 194 -22.64 -0.69 -0.06
CA VAL A 194 -23.54 -0.45 -1.19
C VAL A 194 -23.30 -1.43 -2.35
N SER A 195 -22.17 -2.10 -2.35
CA SER A 195 -21.78 -3.10 -3.35
C SER A 195 -20.77 -4.06 -2.74
N ASP A 196 -20.81 -5.33 -3.18
CA ASP A 196 -19.80 -6.33 -2.84
C ASP A 196 -18.45 -6.05 -3.50
N GLU A 197 -18.42 -5.26 -4.58
CA GLU A 197 -17.19 -4.85 -5.28
C GLU A 197 -16.96 -3.33 -5.17
N LEU A 198 -15.71 -2.90 -5.40
CA LEU A 198 -15.38 -1.48 -5.37
C LEU A 198 -16.08 -0.73 -6.52
N ILE A 199 -16.60 0.46 -6.23
CA ILE A 199 -17.15 1.38 -7.23
C ILE A 199 -16.24 2.61 -7.32
N TYR A 200 -15.64 2.82 -8.49
CA TYR A 200 -14.85 4.01 -8.84
C TYR A 200 -15.69 4.93 -9.70
N ALA A 201 -16.00 6.10 -9.19
CA ALA A 201 -16.85 7.06 -9.91
C ALA A 201 -16.09 8.32 -10.31
N ASN A 202 -16.07 8.61 -11.64
CA ASN A 202 -15.72 9.91 -12.18
C ASN A 202 -16.99 10.76 -12.24
N HIS A 203 -16.95 11.94 -11.66
CA HIS A 203 -18.08 12.87 -11.66
C HIS A 203 -17.60 14.32 -11.85
N GLY A 204 -18.44 15.18 -12.44
CA GLY A 204 -18.11 16.59 -12.65
C GLY A 204 -17.75 17.39 -11.39
N SER A 205 -18.09 16.88 -10.20
CA SER A 205 -17.67 17.44 -8.90
C SER A 205 -16.45 16.77 -8.30
N GLY A 206 -15.84 15.82 -9.00
CA GLY A 206 -14.68 15.07 -8.58
C GLY A 206 -14.98 13.60 -8.28
N PHE A 207 -13.95 12.86 -7.97
CA PHE A 207 -13.94 11.42 -7.74
C PHE A 207 -14.75 11.00 -6.50
N ALA A 208 -15.33 9.79 -6.57
CA ALA A 208 -15.83 9.06 -5.40
C ALA A 208 -15.44 7.57 -5.47
N LEU A 209 -15.31 6.95 -4.30
CA LEU A 209 -15.02 5.52 -4.15
C LEU A 209 -15.90 4.92 -3.07
N ALA A 210 -16.61 3.84 -3.42
CA ALA A 210 -17.26 2.97 -2.46
C ALA A 210 -16.45 1.67 -2.29
N SER A 211 -16.21 1.29 -1.05
CA SER A 211 -15.44 0.09 -0.71
C SER A 211 -15.99 -0.57 0.53
N MET A 212 -16.26 -1.87 0.45
CA MET A 212 -16.55 -2.65 1.64
C MET A 212 -15.29 -2.86 2.49
N ARG A 213 -15.48 -3.07 3.80
CA ARG A 213 -14.48 -3.62 4.72
C ARG A 213 -14.89 -4.99 5.22
N ASN A 214 -16.17 -5.13 5.54
CA ASN A 214 -16.86 -6.39 5.82
C ASN A 214 -18.37 -6.17 5.56
N GLN A 215 -19.21 -7.14 5.90
CA GLN A 215 -20.66 -7.08 5.64
C GLN A 215 -21.39 -5.94 6.37
N ASN A 216 -20.81 -5.42 7.47
CA ASN A 216 -21.40 -4.38 8.31
C ASN A 216 -20.53 -3.13 8.43
N LEU A 217 -19.43 -3.04 7.66
CA LEU A 217 -18.48 -1.93 7.73
C LEU A 217 -18.09 -1.48 6.35
N SER A 218 -18.31 -0.20 6.07
CA SER A 218 -18.05 0.42 4.77
C SER A 218 -17.06 1.57 4.87
N ARG A 219 -16.21 1.71 3.88
CA ARG A 219 -15.31 2.84 3.72
C ARG A 219 -15.63 3.57 2.43
N TYR A 220 -15.92 4.85 2.54
CA TYR A 220 -16.25 5.71 1.41
C TYR A 220 -15.27 6.87 1.31
N TYR A 221 -15.00 7.30 0.09
CA TYR A 221 -14.12 8.44 -0.17
C TYR A 221 -14.73 9.36 -1.20
N ILE A 222 -14.53 10.66 -1.02
CA ILE A 222 -14.79 11.68 -2.04
C ILE A 222 -13.54 12.56 -2.22
N GLN A 223 -13.30 12.98 -3.44
CA GLN A 223 -12.29 14.00 -3.72
C GLN A 223 -12.70 15.33 -3.09
N THR A 224 -11.75 16.00 -2.43
CA THR A 224 -11.95 17.30 -1.79
C THR A 224 -10.72 18.19 -1.98
N SER A 225 -10.85 19.48 -1.69
CA SER A 225 -9.73 20.41 -1.64
C SER A 225 -8.78 20.07 -0.49
N LEU A 226 -7.48 20.33 -0.68
CA LEU A 226 -6.50 20.24 0.41
C LEU A 226 -6.70 21.32 1.50
N ASN A 227 -7.46 22.36 1.18
CA ASN A 227 -7.79 23.44 2.13
C ASN A 227 -9.03 23.13 2.98
N ASP A 228 -9.79 22.09 2.64
CA ASP A 228 -10.97 21.68 3.39
C ASP A 228 -10.57 21.12 4.76
N LYS A 229 -11.40 21.36 5.75
CA LYS A 229 -11.23 20.82 7.11
C LYS A 229 -12.30 19.77 7.37
N ILE A 230 -12.03 18.85 8.28
CA ILE A 230 -12.96 17.77 8.64
C ILE A 230 -14.26 18.35 9.20
N GLU A 231 -14.17 19.44 9.94
CA GLU A 231 -15.30 20.17 10.56
C GLU A 231 -16.27 20.75 9.52
N ASP A 232 -15.78 21.07 8.31
CA ASP A 232 -16.61 21.59 7.22
C ASP A 232 -17.45 20.49 6.55
N TRP A 233 -17.23 19.23 6.94
CA TRP A 233 -17.86 18.04 6.36
C TRP A 233 -18.64 17.21 7.39
N PRO A 234 -19.76 17.73 7.95
CA PRO A 234 -20.64 16.87 8.75
C PRO A 234 -21.16 15.68 7.93
N ASP A 235 -21.52 14.58 8.60
CA ASP A 235 -21.90 13.33 7.93
C ASP A 235 -22.99 13.53 6.87
N LYS A 236 -24.02 14.33 7.16
CA LYS A 236 -25.09 14.63 6.20
C LYS A 236 -24.55 15.25 4.90
N LYS A 237 -23.59 16.17 4.99
CA LYS A 237 -22.98 16.80 3.80
C LYS A 237 -22.15 15.79 3.02
N PHE A 238 -21.38 14.95 3.72
CA PHE A 238 -20.59 13.89 3.10
C PHE A 238 -21.48 12.91 2.33
N TRP A 239 -22.54 12.40 2.98
CA TRP A 239 -23.44 11.43 2.37
C TRP A 239 -24.18 12.00 1.15
N ASN A 240 -24.63 13.25 1.22
CA ASN A 240 -25.27 13.91 0.08
C ASN A 240 -24.31 14.04 -1.09
N GLU A 241 -23.06 14.42 -0.83
CA GLU A 241 -22.05 14.58 -1.87
C GLU A 241 -21.62 13.23 -2.45
N LEU A 242 -21.48 12.19 -1.62
CA LEU A 242 -21.20 10.84 -2.07
C LEU A 242 -22.30 10.31 -2.99
N LYS A 243 -23.57 10.41 -2.57
CA LYS A 243 -24.73 10.01 -3.38
C LYS A 243 -24.77 10.72 -4.74
N ARG A 244 -24.44 12.01 -4.76
CA ARG A 244 -24.39 12.78 -6.00
C ARG A 244 -23.36 12.29 -7.00
N ARG A 245 -22.26 11.68 -6.53
CA ARG A 245 -21.13 11.22 -7.36
C ARG A 245 -21.20 9.76 -7.75
N LEU A 246 -21.93 8.96 -7.02
CA LEU A 246 -22.10 7.54 -7.33
C LEU A 246 -23.08 7.33 -8.50
N PRO A 247 -23.03 6.17 -9.19
CA PRO A 247 -24.04 5.81 -10.15
C PRO A 247 -25.41 5.74 -9.47
N THR A 248 -26.48 6.06 -10.21
CA THR A 248 -27.84 6.22 -9.68
C THR A 248 -28.29 5.03 -8.85
N GLU A 249 -28.09 3.81 -9.33
CA GLU A 249 -28.47 2.57 -8.62
C GLU A 249 -27.81 2.45 -7.23
N ALA A 250 -26.52 2.80 -7.15
CA ALA A 250 -25.80 2.79 -5.87
C ALA A 250 -26.23 3.95 -4.97
N ALA A 251 -26.48 5.14 -5.54
CA ALA A 251 -26.94 6.30 -4.79
C ALA A 251 -28.32 6.09 -4.14
N ASP A 252 -29.20 5.35 -4.80
CA ASP A 252 -30.57 5.07 -4.32
C ASP A 252 -30.59 4.00 -3.22
N THR A 253 -29.62 3.07 -3.24
CA THR A 253 -29.60 1.91 -2.33
C THR A 253 -28.64 2.08 -1.15
N ILE A 254 -27.72 3.05 -1.17
CA ILE A 254 -26.71 3.24 -0.12
C ILE A 254 -27.34 3.54 1.25
N ILE A 255 -26.95 2.74 2.24
CA ILE A 255 -27.33 2.94 3.64
C ILE A 255 -26.37 3.94 4.26
N THR A 256 -26.91 5.02 4.82
CA THR A 256 -26.13 6.08 5.47
C THR A 256 -26.14 5.88 6.99
N GLY A 257 -25.06 6.23 7.66
CA GLY A 257 -24.94 6.12 9.12
C GLY A 257 -23.92 7.13 9.68
N HIS A 258 -23.67 7.01 10.98
CA HIS A 258 -22.66 7.81 11.64
C HIS A 258 -21.24 7.40 11.19
N SER A 259 -20.35 8.37 10.98
CA SER A 259 -18.93 8.10 10.73
C SER A 259 -18.19 7.82 12.03
N ILE A 260 -17.59 6.62 12.15
CA ILE A 260 -16.72 6.26 13.28
C ILE A 260 -15.29 6.73 13.12
N GLU A 261 -14.89 7.03 11.88
CA GLU A 261 -13.61 7.65 11.52
C GLU A 261 -13.82 8.57 10.32
N LYS A 262 -13.18 9.74 10.35
CA LYS A 262 -13.16 10.70 9.26
C LYS A 262 -11.77 11.30 9.12
N SER A 263 -11.25 11.34 7.89
CA SER A 263 -9.92 11.89 7.62
C SER A 263 -9.82 12.46 6.22
N ILE A 264 -8.94 13.47 6.03
CA ILE A 264 -8.55 13.97 4.71
C ILE A 264 -7.10 13.56 4.48
N ALA A 265 -6.85 12.82 3.42
CA ALA A 265 -5.52 12.35 3.04
C ALA A 265 -5.07 13.03 1.74
N PRO A 266 -3.93 13.74 1.73
CA PRO A 266 -3.33 14.24 0.48
C PRO A 266 -2.82 13.07 -0.36
N LEU A 267 -2.87 13.23 -1.68
CA LEU A 267 -2.36 12.22 -2.61
C LEU A 267 -1.01 12.65 -3.16
N ARG A 268 -0.09 11.67 -3.27
CA ARG A 268 1.20 11.84 -3.91
C ARG A 268 1.69 10.58 -4.60
N SER A 269 2.50 10.76 -5.62
CA SER A 269 3.42 9.74 -6.12
C SER A 269 4.83 10.13 -5.70
N PHE A 270 5.59 9.16 -5.23
CA PHE A 270 6.99 9.37 -4.84
C PHE A 270 7.79 8.12 -5.15
N VAL A 271 9.00 8.30 -5.69
CA VAL A 271 9.97 7.21 -5.89
C VAL A 271 11.36 7.77 -5.56
N CYS A 272 12.15 7.02 -4.83
CA CYS A 272 13.57 7.28 -4.67
C CYS A 272 14.41 6.24 -5.43
N GLU A 273 15.47 6.68 -6.03
CA GLU A 273 16.43 5.86 -6.79
C GLU A 273 17.86 6.21 -6.38
N PRO A 274 18.69 5.20 -6.06
CA PRO A 274 18.37 3.76 -5.95
C PRO A 274 17.58 3.43 -4.68
N MET A 275 16.97 2.21 -4.64
CA MET A 275 16.32 1.66 -3.46
C MET A 275 17.29 0.90 -2.53
N SER A 276 18.57 0.93 -2.82
CA SER A 276 19.62 0.34 -1.97
C SER A 276 20.93 1.12 -2.12
N TRP A 277 21.69 1.19 -1.06
CA TRP A 277 23.04 1.73 -1.07
C TRP A 277 23.92 0.98 -0.05
N LYS A 278 24.99 0.34 -0.56
CA LYS A 278 25.89 -0.47 0.27
C LYS A 278 25.13 -1.54 1.05
N LYS A 279 25.19 -1.49 2.40
CA LYS A 279 24.53 -2.47 3.29
C LYS A 279 23.09 -2.08 3.67
N LEU A 280 22.52 -0.99 3.09
CA LEU A 280 21.16 -0.50 3.36
C LEU A 280 20.24 -0.75 2.17
N PHE A 281 19.05 -1.30 2.44
CA PHE A 281 17.97 -1.54 1.48
C PHE A 281 16.69 -0.84 1.94
N LEU A 282 15.92 -0.26 1.02
CA LEU A 282 14.65 0.40 1.29
C LEU A 282 13.49 -0.41 0.73
N VAL A 283 12.39 -0.51 1.48
CA VAL A 283 11.19 -1.31 1.15
C VAL A 283 9.93 -0.50 1.42
N GLY A 284 8.96 -0.58 0.52
CA GLY A 284 7.66 0.06 0.66
C GLY A 284 7.73 1.58 0.72
N ASP A 285 6.94 2.20 1.60
CA ASP A 285 6.82 3.66 1.70
C ASP A 285 8.15 4.37 2.06
N ALA A 286 9.18 3.64 2.49
CA ALA A 286 10.52 4.19 2.64
C ALA A 286 11.16 4.53 1.28
N ALA A 287 10.80 3.80 0.23
CA ALA A 287 11.33 3.97 -1.12
C ALA A 287 10.33 4.61 -2.10
N HIS A 288 9.04 4.31 -1.99
CA HIS A 288 8.03 4.75 -2.95
C HIS A 288 6.64 4.90 -2.33
N ILE A 289 5.87 5.86 -2.84
CA ILE A 289 4.44 6.05 -2.52
C ILE A 289 3.66 6.10 -3.83
N VAL A 290 2.51 5.46 -3.84
CA VAL A 290 1.54 5.52 -4.93
C VAL A 290 0.23 6.12 -4.45
N PRO A 291 -0.51 6.85 -5.30
CA PRO A 291 -1.86 7.25 -4.98
C PRO A 291 -2.72 6.03 -4.66
N PRO A 292 -3.63 6.10 -3.70
CA PRO A 292 -4.45 4.96 -3.29
C PRO A 292 -5.43 4.48 -4.36
N THR A 293 -5.67 5.28 -5.42
CA THR A 293 -6.60 4.99 -6.51
C THR A 293 -6.36 3.64 -7.17
N GLY A 294 -5.09 3.25 -7.35
CA GLY A 294 -4.73 1.96 -7.95
C GLY A 294 -4.67 0.79 -6.97
N ALA A 295 -4.87 1.01 -5.66
CA ALA A 295 -4.74 0.01 -4.60
C ALA A 295 -3.37 -0.73 -4.59
N LYS A 296 -2.26 -0.02 -4.90
CA LYS A 296 -0.93 -0.63 -5.12
C LYS A 296 0.02 -0.59 -3.93
N GLY A 297 -0.17 0.29 -2.94
CA GLY A 297 0.84 0.57 -1.91
C GLY A 297 1.34 -0.67 -1.17
N LEU A 298 0.45 -1.42 -0.52
CA LEU A 298 0.81 -2.65 0.19
C LEU A 298 1.37 -3.72 -0.76
N ASN A 299 0.76 -3.88 -1.94
CA ASN A 299 1.16 -4.88 -2.93
C ASN A 299 2.58 -4.62 -3.47
N LEU A 300 2.95 -3.35 -3.67
CA LEU A 300 4.32 -2.97 -4.02
C LEU A 300 5.31 -3.28 -2.91
N ALA A 301 4.98 -2.91 -1.67
CA ALA A 301 5.83 -3.22 -0.53
C ALA A 301 6.06 -4.75 -0.39
N VAL A 302 5.04 -5.57 -0.66
CA VAL A 302 5.18 -7.04 -0.69
C VAL A 302 6.07 -7.49 -1.86
N SER A 303 5.99 -6.84 -3.02
CA SER A 303 6.89 -7.19 -4.13
C SER A 303 8.36 -6.85 -3.83
N ASP A 304 8.62 -5.75 -3.14
CA ASP A 304 9.98 -5.44 -2.67
C ASP A 304 10.49 -6.52 -1.71
N VAL A 305 9.63 -6.95 -0.77
CA VAL A 305 9.94 -8.07 0.14
C VAL A 305 10.24 -9.35 -0.64
N TYR A 306 9.47 -9.65 -1.69
CA TYR A 306 9.73 -10.83 -2.54
C TYR A 306 11.13 -10.79 -3.15
N TYR A 307 11.53 -9.68 -3.79
CA TYR A 307 12.85 -9.56 -4.41
C TYR A 307 13.97 -9.60 -3.37
N LEU A 308 13.82 -8.86 -2.29
CA LEU A 308 14.85 -8.75 -1.26
C LEU A 308 15.02 -10.05 -0.46
N HIS A 309 13.93 -10.72 -0.09
CA HIS A 309 14.00 -12.04 0.57
C HIS A 309 14.72 -13.06 -0.30
N ARG A 310 14.44 -13.13 -1.61
CA ARG A 310 15.16 -14.02 -2.53
C ARG A 310 16.65 -13.71 -2.58
N ALA A 311 16.99 -12.42 -2.65
CA ALA A 311 18.37 -11.97 -2.70
C ALA A 311 19.13 -12.34 -1.42
N PHE A 312 18.53 -12.14 -0.24
CA PHE A 312 19.14 -12.56 1.03
C PHE A 312 19.27 -14.07 1.14
N ARG A 313 18.28 -14.85 0.69
CA ARG A 313 18.42 -16.31 0.66
C ARG A 313 19.61 -16.75 -0.20
N GLN A 314 19.77 -16.23 -1.40
CA GLN A 314 20.90 -16.55 -2.26
C GLN A 314 22.24 -16.16 -1.60
N PHE A 315 22.28 -15.01 -0.95
CA PHE A 315 23.47 -14.57 -0.24
C PHE A 315 23.85 -15.53 0.92
N TYR A 316 22.89 -15.85 1.80
CA TYR A 316 23.22 -16.66 2.98
C TYR A 316 23.36 -18.16 2.69
N GLU A 317 22.60 -18.70 1.71
CA GLU A 317 22.69 -20.12 1.33
C GLU A 317 23.90 -20.41 0.42
N PHE A 318 24.24 -19.50 -0.49
CA PHE A 318 25.22 -19.76 -1.57
C PHE A 318 26.35 -18.73 -1.68
N GLN A 319 26.37 -17.69 -0.85
CA GLN A 319 27.32 -16.57 -0.90
C GLN A 319 27.30 -15.81 -2.25
N ILE A 320 26.12 -15.70 -2.88
CA ILE A 320 25.93 -15.01 -4.17
C ILE A 320 25.34 -13.63 -3.92
N ASN A 321 26.05 -12.57 -4.34
CA ASN A 321 25.65 -11.18 -4.19
C ASN A 321 24.76 -10.63 -5.34
N ASP A 322 24.74 -11.30 -6.48
CA ASP A 322 24.13 -10.81 -7.72
C ASP A 322 22.71 -10.26 -7.57
N ASP A 323 21.86 -10.92 -6.80
CA ASP A 323 20.48 -10.49 -6.59
C ASP A 323 20.38 -9.33 -5.61
N LEU A 324 21.30 -9.20 -4.63
CA LEU A 324 21.41 -8.02 -3.76
C LEU A 324 21.82 -6.79 -4.58
N ASP A 325 22.83 -6.92 -5.45
CA ASP A 325 23.30 -5.85 -6.32
C ASP A 325 22.21 -5.39 -7.30
N LYS A 326 21.38 -6.33 -7.77
CA LYS A 326 20.28 -6.08 -8.72
C LYS A 326 18.95 -5.74 -8.04
N TYR A 327 18.87 -5.73 -6.69
CA TYR A 327 17.60 -5.48 -5.98
C TYR A 327 16.93 -4.19 -6.44
N SER A 328 17.65 -3.07 -6.39
CA SER A 328 17.11 -1.77 -6.75
C SER A 328 16.55 -1.76 -8.17
N SER A 329 17.28 -2.26 -9.17
CA SER A 329 16.82 -2.25 -10.56
C SER A 329 15.59 -3.14 -10.79
N LYS A 330 15.55 -4.32 -10.15
CA LYS A 330 14.38 -5.22 -10.23
C LYS A 330 13.14 -4.62 -9.59
N ALA A 331 13.27 -4.10 -8.36
CA ALA A 331 12.17 -3.48 -7.65
C ALA A 331 11.66 -2.23 -8.40
N LEU A 332 12.53 -1.32 -8.83
CA LEU A 332 12.18 -0.11 -9.58
C LEU A 332 11.44 -0.39 -10.89
N SER A 333 11.81 -1.46 -11.61
CA SER A 333 11.08 -1.87 -12.82
C SER A 333 9.59 -2.12 -12.54
N ARG A 334 9.25 -2.74 -11.40
CA ARG A 334 7.87 -2.94 -10.98
C ARG A 334 7.24 -1.68 -10.40
N VAL A 335 7.98 -0.93 -9.58
CA VAL A 335 7.52 0.32 -8.97
C VAL A 335 7.02 1.27 -10.05
N TRP A 336 7.80 1.50 -11.10
CA TRP A 336 7.41 2.41 -12.19
C TRP A 336 6.18 1.93 -12.97
N LYS A 337 5.99 0.63 -13.15
CA LYS A 337 4.75 0.07 -13.75
C LYS A 337 3.53 0.38 -12.89
N ALA A 338 3.65 0.23 -11.57
CA ALA A 338 2.56 0.51 -10.63
C ALA A 338 2.31 2.01 -10.45
N ILE A 339 3.36 2.85 -10.46
CA ILE A 339 3.25 4.33 -10.49
C ILE A 339 2.48 4.76 -11.73
N ARG A 340 2.86 4.25 -12.92
CA ARG A 340 2.16 4.52 -14.19
C ARG A 340 0.69 4.18 -14.10
N PHE A 341 0.36 2.99 -13.62
CA PHE A 341 -1.04 2.55 -13.47
C PHE A 341 -1.81 3.41 -12.47
N SER A 342 -1.25 3.67 -11.28
CA SER A 342 -1.90 4.50 -10.26
C SER A 342 -2.06 5.96 -10.72
N TRP A 343 -1.08 6.48 -11.46
CA TRP A 343 -1.17 7.80 -12.08
C TRP A 343 -2.28 7.86 -13.12
N TRP A 344 -2.37 6.86 -14.01
CA TRP A 344 -3.43 6.76 -15.01
C TRP A 344 -4.81 6.67 -14.35
N MET A 345 -5.01 5.81 -13.36
CA MET A 345 -6.25 5.74 -12.58
C MET A 345 -6.58 7.10 -11.94
N THR A 346 -5.59 7.77 -11.37
CA THR A 346 -5.81 9.07 -10.71
C THR A 346 -6.20 10.14 -11.73
N THR A 347 -5.53 10.21 -12.87
CA THR A 347 -5.85 11.22 -13.90
C THR A 347 -7.16 10.95 -14.62
N THR A 348 -7.56 9.69 -14.75
CA THR A 348 -8.83 9.31 -15.40
C THR A 348 -10.04 9.59 -14.51
N PHE A 349 -9.93 9.35 -13.21
CA PHE A 349 -11.10 9.43 -12.32
C PHE A 349 -11.25 10.75 -11.55
N HIS A 350 -10.18 11.54 -11.39
CA HIS A 350 -10.24 12.77 -10.61
C HIS A 350 -10.42 14.02 -11.47
N LYS A 351 -11.04 15.03 -10.87
CA LYS A 351 -11.15 16.36 -11.45
C LYS A 351 -9.98 17.22 -10.98
N PHE A 352 -9.23 17.77 -11.92
CA PHE A 352 -8.13 18.70 -11.64
C PHE A 352 -8.63 20.14 -11.60
N PRO A 353 -8.07 21.03 -10.73
CA PRO A 353 -8.53 22.42 -10.60
C PRO A 353 -8.49 23.22 -11.90
N ASN A 354 -7.49 22.96 -12.75
CA ASN A 354 -7.29 23.65 -14.02
C ASN A 354 -7.81 22.85 -15.23
N GLN A 355 -8.66 21.84 -14.98
CA GLN A 355 -9.23 21.00 -16.03
C GLN A 355 -10.17 21.80 -16.92
N THR A 356 -9.93 21.77 -18.22
CA THR A 356 -10.75 22.39 -19.25
C THR A 356 -11.89 21.47 -19.70
N SER A 357 -12.78 21.97 -20.53
CA SER A 357 -13.80 21.12 -21.20
C SER A 357 -13.16 20.10 -22.13
N PHE A 358 -12.01 20.40 -22.73
CA PHE A 358 -11.26 19.45 -23.53
C PHE A 358 -10.75 18.28 -22.68
N ASP A 359 -10.14 18.57 -21.52
CA ASP A 359 -9.64 17.54 -20.61
C ASP A 359 -10.78 16.62 -20.11
N GLN A 360 -11.96 17.20 -19.83
CA GLN A 360 -13.13 16.40 -19.46
C GLN A 360 -13.57 15.48 -20.61
N ARG A 361 -13.55 15.97 -21.84
CA ARG A 361 -13.90 15.15 -23.02
C ARG A 361 -12.90 14.01 -23.25
N ILE A 362 -11.61 14.21 -22.95
CA ILE A 362 -10.59 13.15 -23.01
C ILE A 362 -10.86 12.09 -21.92
N GLN A 363 -11.20 12.51 -20.69
CA GLN A 363 -11.56 11.55 -19.63
C GLN A 363 -12.81 10.74 -20.00
N ASP A 364 -13.84 11.42 -20.50
CA ASP A 364 -15.07 10.75 -20.95
C ASP A 364 -14.77 9.72 -22.05
N SER A 365 -13.96 10.10 -23.04
CA SER A 365 -13.56 9.21 -24.15
C SER A 365 -12.75 8.01 -23.68
N GLU A 366 -11.86 8.19 -22.71
CA GLU A 366 -11.11 7.10 -22.09
C GLU A 366 -12.03 6.10 -21.37
N LEU A 367 -13.02 6.60 -20.63
CA LEU A 367 -13.99 5.75 -19.93
C LEU A 367 -14.96 5.06 -20.90
N GLU A 368 -15.41 5.74 -21.96
CA GLU A 368 -16.19 5.14 -23.05
C GLU A 368 -15.39 4.04 -23.78
N TYR A 369 -14.09 4.25 -23.99
CA TYR A 369 -13.22 3.23 -24.59
C TYR A 369 -13.04 2.03 -23.66
N LEU A 370 -12.85 2.25 -22.36
CA LEU A 370 -12.82 1.17 -21.37
C LEU A 370 -14.10 0.36 -21.35
N GLU A 371 -15.25 0.99 -21.42
CA GLU A 371 -16.55 0.30 -21.43
C GLU A 371 -16.72 -0.62 -22.64
N ASN A 372 -16.23 -0.20 -23.81
CA ASN A 372 -16.52 -0.84 -25.09
C ASN A 372 -15.37 -1.69 -25.65
N SER A 373 -14.16 -1.66 -25.06
CA SER A 373 -12.98 -2.37 -25.54
C SER A 373 -12.50 -3.45 -24.59
N VAL A 374 -12.65 -4.71 -24.98
CA VAL A 374 -12.11 -5.85 -24.21
C VAL A 374 -10.59 -5.74 -24.01
N ALA A 375 -9.87 -5.24 -25.01
CA ALA A 375 -8.41 -5.06 -24.90
C ALA A 375 -8.05 -4.04 -23.79
N SER A 376 -8.74 -2.90 -23.74
CA SER A 376 -8.56 -1.87 -22.71
C SER A 376 -8.93 -2.40 -21.32
N GLN A 377 -10.07 -3.11 -21.21
CA GLN A 377 -10.47 -3.79 -19.98
C GLN A 377 -9.43 -4.81 -19.51
N THR A 378 -8.83 -5.57 -20.43
CA THR A 378 -7.79 -6.56 -20.10
C THR A 378 -6.54 -5.88 -19.54
N VAL A 379 -6.08 -4.79 -20.16
CA VAL A 379 -4.93 -4.01 -19.66
C VAL A 379 -5.20 -3.47 -18.24
N LEU A 380 -6.41 -2.94 -17.99
CA LEU A 380 -6.79 -2.51 -16.64
C LEU A 380 -6.80 -3.71 -15.68
N ALA A 381 -7.45 -4.80 -16.06
CA ALA A 381 -7.60 -5.99 -15.21
C ALA A 381 -6.25 -6.60 -14.81
N GLU A 382 -5.30 -6.77 -15.76
CA GLU A 382 -3.95 -7.28 -15.48
C GLU A 382 -3.20 -6.42 -14.48
N ASN A 383 -3.24 -5.10 -14.67
CA ASN A 383 -2.62 -4.17 -13.73
C ASN A 383 -3.32 -4.19 -12.37
N TYR A 384 -4.66 -4.35 -12.34
CA TYR A 384 -5.44 -4.30 -11.09
C TYR A 384 -5.23 -5.56 -10.24
N VAL A 385 -5.25 -6.75 -10.82
CA VAL A 385 -5.02 -8.03 -10.10
C VAL A 385 -3.55 -8.28 -9.78
N GLY A 386 -2.65 -7.47 -10.31
CA GLY A 386 -1.21 -7.50 -10.10
C GLY A 386 -0.43 -8.17 -11.21
N LEU A 387 0.54 -7.44 -11.72
CA LEU A 387 1.54 -7.98 -12.66
C LEU A 387 2.40 -9.03 -11.95
N PRO A 388 2.95 -10.03 -12.67
CA PRO A 388 3.87 -11.01 -12.09
C PRO A 388 5.13 -10.34 -11.51
N TYR A 389 5.76 -11.02 -10.53
CA TYR A 389 7.03 -10.59 -9.89
C TYR A 389 8.22 -10.96 -10.75
#